data_6af482ab1c001e0fe57f8ce5066c9093
#
_entry.id   6af482ab1c001e0fe57f8ce5066c9093
#
_cell.length_a   1.000
_cell.length_b   1.000
_cell.length_c   1.000
_cell.angle_alpha   90.00
_cell.angle_beta   90.00
_cell.angle_gamma   90.00
#
_symmetry.space_group_name_H-M   'P 1'
#
loop_
_entity.id
_entity.type
_entity.pdbx_description
1 polymer ?
#
loop_
_entity_poly.entity_id
_entity_poly.type
_entity_poly.pdbx_seq_one_letter_code
_entity_poly.pdbx_strand_id
1 'polypeptide(L)'
;MYEREVDGRREVAITDIEALVPENYLVRKIEKVMDYEWIYERVAPYYSAAKNVRPGTDPVVLVKMVLLQHLFGIPSLRQTYQRACDTISYRWFLGYGLLDKLPHFATVSYAFCRRFPEELAAEIFEHILNKALNNHMVDSSMIFIDGTHIKASANKKKYQKEQVAKAARVYAKRLREEVNEERAKLGKPPVEEEEDDGHGDGGTTEQAVSTTDPECGMYHKGEHEKQFAYEAHTVCD
;
A
#
# COMPACT_ATOMS: atom_id res chain seq x y z
N MET A 1 -35.78 28.00 27.37
CA MET A 1 -36.11 28.74 26.12
C MET A 1 -34.90 28.61 25.22
N TYR A 2 -35.03 28.08 23.98
CA TYR A 2 -33.96 27.98 23.03
C TYR A 2 -34.29 28.89 21.85
N GLU A 3 -33.29 29.57 21.32
CA GLU A 3 -33.43 30.33 20.09
C GLU A 3 -33.31 29.37 18.89
N ARG A 4 -34.17 29.59 17.89
CA ARG A 4 -34.14 28.82 16.66
C ARG A 4 -33.08 29.43 15.76
N GLU A 5 -32.04 28.62 15.42
CA GLU A 5 -30.99 29.06 14.51
C GLU A 5 -31.57 29.42 13.14
N VAL A 6 -31.00 30.46 12.52
CA VAL A 6 -31.33 30.88 11.17
C VAL A 6 -30.81 29.85 10.18
N ASP A 7 -31.61 29.46 9.21
CA ASP A 7 -31.20 28.57 8.13
C ASP A 7 -30.27 29.29 7.14
N GLY A 8 -28.97 29.07 7.28
CA GLY A 8 -27.91 29.65 6.43
C GLY A 8 -27.71 28.99 5.06
N ARG A 9 -28.52 28.00 4.67
CA ARG A 9 -28.34 27.27 3.40
C ARG A 9 -28.46 28.13 2.14
N ARG A 10 -29.02 29.31 2.23
CA ARG A 10 -29.18 30.28 1.13
C ARG A 10 -28.33 31.52 1.30
N GLU A 11 -27.44 31.51 2.27
CA GLU A 11 -26.48 32.59 2.46
C GLU A 11 -25.54 32.67 1.25
N VAL A 12 -25.37 33.90 0.74
CA VAL A 12 -24.43 34.16 -0.36
C VAL A 12 -23.15 34.74 0.23
N ALA A 13 -22.04 34.00 0.11
CA ALA A 13 -20.72 34.46 0.51
C ALA A 13 -19.80 34.52 -0.72
N ILE A 14 -19.03 35.57 -0.86
CA ILE A 14 -17.98 35.69 -1.88
C ILE A 14 -16.68 35.30 -1.22
N THR A 15 -16.16 34.08 -1.54
CA THR A 15 -14.95 33.55 -1.00
C THR A 15 -14.28 32.63 -2.02
N ASP A 16 -12.98 32.43 -1.90
CA ASP A 16 -12.25 31.43 -2.67
C ASP A 16 -12.12 30.11 -1.87
N ILE A 17 -11.82 29.04 -2.57
CA ILE A 17 -11.66 27.72 -1.95
C ILE A 17 -10.42 27.67 -1.03
N GLU A 18 -9.43 28.50 -1.29
CA GLU A 18 -8.22 28.64 -0.49
C GLU A 18 -8.52 29.10 0.93
N ALA A 19 -9.40 30.10 1.09
CA ALA A 19 -9.78 30.62 2.39
C ALA A 19 -10.67 29.65 3.20
N LEU A 20 -11.37 28.73 2.53
CA LEU A 20 -12.27 27.77 3.17
C LEU A 20 -11.56 26.57 3.80
N VAL A 21 -10.31 26.32 3.46
CA VAL A 21 -9.54 25.17 4.01
C VAL A 21 -8.63 25.65 5.14
N PRO A 22 -8.77 25.12 6.37
CA PRO A 22 -7.95 25.52 7.50
C PRO A 22 -6.45 25.32 7.26
N GLU A 23 -5.63 26.24 7.72
CA GLU A 23 -4.16 26.23 7.55
C GLU A 23 -3.48 24.99 8.14
N ASN A 24 -3.99 24.50 9.26
CA ASN A 24 -3.45 23.36 9.99
C ASN A 24 -3.93 21.99 9.45
N TYR A 25 -4.75 21.98 8.40
CA TYR A 25 -5.31 20.74 7.87
C TYR A 25 -4.25 19.85 7.22
N LEU A 26 -4.40 18.52 7.35
CA LEU A 26 -3.41 17.55 6.90
C LEU A 26 -3.05 17.71 5.41
N VAL A 27 -4.05 17.89 4.55
CA VAL A 27 -3.82 18.03 3.11
C VAL A 27 -2.96 19.25 2.76
N ARG A 28 -3.02 20.35 3.55
CA ARG A 28 -2.13 21.49 3.36
C ARG A 28 -0.69 21.19 3.74
N LYS A 29 -0.50 20.43 4.82
CA LYS A 29 0.84 20.00 5.24
C LYS A 29 1.48 19.13 4.18
N ILE A 30 0.71 18.21 3.62
CA ILE A 30 1.16 17.34 2.54
C ILE A 30 1.50 18.14 1.29
N GLU A 31 0.63 19.06 0.87
CA GLU A 31 0.85 19.90 -0.32
C GLU A 31 2.15 20.72 -0.24
N LYS A 32 2.50 21.21 0.96
CA LYS A 32 3.75 21.97 1.19
C LYS A 32 5.02 21.11 1.05
N VAL A 33 4.93 19.81 1.30
CA VAL A 33 6.07 18.89 1.34
C VAL A 33 6.26 18.17 0.02
N MET A 34 5.17 17.93 -0.71
CA MET A 34 5.19 17.15 -1.94
C MET A 34 5.74 17.95 -3.12
N ASP A 35 6.66 17.34 -3.82
CA ASP A 35 7.15 17.79 -5.12
C ASP A 35 6.50 16.91 -6.21
N TYR A 36 5.58 17.52 -6.96
CA TYR A 36 4.84 16.82 -8.00
C TYR A 36 5.52 16.84 -9.36
N GLU A 37 6.54 17.67 -9.57
CA GLU A 37 7.25 17.76 -10.86
C GLU A 37 7.90 16.42 -11.22
N TRP A 38 8.46 15.73 -10.23
CA TRP A 38 9.00 14.40 -10.38
C TRP A 38 7.96 13.40 -10.94
N ILE A 39 6.69 13.50 -10.53
CA ILE A 39 5.61 12.63 -11.03
C ILE A 39 5.38 12.87 -12.53
N TYR A 40 5.37 14.12 -12.98
CA TYR A 40 5.21 14.44 -14.40
C TYR A 40 6.32 13.83 -15.24
N GLU A 41 7.57 13.91 -14.81
CA GLU A 41 8.71 13.33 -15.52
C GLU A 41 8.57 11.81 -15.65
N ARG A 42 8.19 11.11 -14.56
CA ARG A 42 8.06 9.65 -14.55
C ARG A 42 6.87 9.13 -15.33
N VAL A 43 5.79 9.88 -15.37
CA VAL A 43 4.54 9.47 -16.02
C VAL A 43 4.49 9.87 -17.50
N ALA A 44 5.29 10.83 -17.92
CA ALA A 44 5.32 11.32 -19.30
C ALA A 44 5.36 10.23 -20.39
N PRO A 45 6.15 9.14 -20.27
CA PRO A 45 6.21 8.08 -21.29
C PRO A 45 4.86 7.35 -21.50
N TYR A 46 3.98 7.37 -20.53
CA TYR A 46 2.67 6.68 -20.57
C TYR A 46 1.53 7.56 -21.09
N TYR A 47 1.83 8.80 -21.47
CA TYR A 47 0.89 9.72 -22.10
C TYR A 47 1.23 9.91 -23.57
N SER A 48 0.19 10.03 -24.41
CA SER A 48 0.39 10.21 -25.85
C SER A 48 0.99 11.58 -26.17
N ALA A 49 2.04 11.62 -26.95
CA ALA A 49 2.65 12.83 -27.48
C ALA A 49 1.87 13.44 -28.69
N ALA A 50 0.81 12.79 -29.15
CA ALA A 50 0.07 13.23 -30.33
C ALA A 50 -0.76 14.50 -30.05
N LYS A 51 -0.54 15.54 -30.84
CA LYS A 51 -1.18 16.87 -30.68
C LYS A 51 -2.72 16.89 -30.90
N ASN A 52 -3.27 15.86 -31.55
CA ASN A 52 -4.70 15.83 -31.94
C ASN A 52 -5.55 14.87 -31.06
N VAL A 53 -5.04 14.46 -29.92
CA VAL A 53 -5.77 13.59 -28.98
C VAL A 53 -6.36 14.45 -27.86
N ARG A 54 -7.55 14.05 -27.37
CA ARG A 54 -8.16 14.69 -26.20
C ARG A 54 -7.17 14.66 -25.03
N PRO A 55 -6.90 15.78 -24.36
CA PRO A 55 -6.02 15.83 -23.20
C PRO A 55 -6.40 14.77 -22.16
N GLY A 56 -5.43 14.01 -21.71
CA GLY A 56 -5.61 13.08 -20.61
C GLY A 56 -5.85 13.81 -19.28
N THR A 57 -6.37 13.10 -18.30
CA THR A 57 -6.43 13.62 -16.93
C THR A 57 -5.01 13.81 -16.40
N ASP A 58 -4.78 14.90 -15.70
CA ASP A 58 -3.52 15.21 -15.05
C ASP A 58 -3.06 14.05 -14.15
N PRO A 59 -1.84 13.51 -14.33
CA PRO A 59 -1.33 12.40 -13.54
C PRO A 59 -1.23 12.73 -12.05
N VAL A 60 -0.89 13.96 -11.70
CA VAL A 60 -0.80 14.40 -10.29
C VAL A 60 -2.16 14.30 -9.61
N VAL A 61 -3.22 14.66 -10.30
CA VAL A 61 -4.61 14.52 -9.78
C VAL A 61 -4.95 13.03 -9.55
N LEU A 62 -4.51 12.14 -10.45
CA LEU A 62 -4.73 10.69 -10.29
C LEU A 62 -4.01 10.17 -9.05
N VAL A 63 -2.76 10.55 -8.84
CA VAL A 63 -1.97 10.19 -7.65
C VAL A 63 -2.59 10.77 -6.38
N LYS A 64 -2.97 12.05 -6.39
CA LYS A 64 -3.63 12.70 -5.24
C LYS A 64 -4.95 12.03 -4.86
N MET A 65 -5.73 11.51 -5.83
CA MET A 65 -6.96 10.76 -5.55
C MET A 65 -6.67 9.43 -4.82
N VAL A 66 -5.63 8.70 -5.23
CA VAL A 66 -5.21 7.47 -4.56
C VAL A 66 -4.63 7.80 -3.17
N LEU A 67 -3.85 8.87 -3.07
CA LEU A 67 -3.30 9.32 -1.80
C LEU A 67 -4.41 9.68 -0.79
N LEU A 68 -5.44 10.41 -1.19
CA LEU A 68 -6.61 10.68 -0.36
C LEU A 68 -7.29 9.41 0.14
N GLN A 69 -7.41 8.39 -0.74
CA GLN A 69 -8.00 7.12 -0.36
C GLN A 69 -7.27 6.48 0.82
N HIS A 70 -5.95 6.41 0.73
CA HIS A 70 -5.10 5.76 1.74
C HIS A 70 -4.98 6.59 3.01
N LEU A 71 -4.71 7.89 2.90
CA LEU A 71 -4.56 8.79 4.05
C LEU A 71 -5.79 8.85 4.96
N PHE A 72 -6.97 8.77 4.37
CA PHE A 72 -8.24 8.87 5.12
C PHE A 72 -8.95 7.52 5.28
N GLY A 73 -8.27 6.40 4.99
CA GLY A 73 -8.83 5.06 5.15
C GLY A 73 -10.14 4.84 4.38
N ILE A 74 -10.27 5.43 3.18
CA ILE A 74 -11.50 5.33 2.40
C ILE A 74 -11.53 3.97 1.69
N PRO A 75 -12.58 3.16 1.84
CA PRO A 75 -12.58 1.76 1.38
C PRO A 75 -12.47 1.56 -0.13
N SER A 76 -12.79 2.57 -0.96
CA SER A 76 -12.77 2.43 -2.41
C SER A 76 -12.60 3.76 -3.14
N LEU A 77 -12.03 3.72 -4.36
CA LEU A 77 -11.93 4.88 -5.27
C LEU A 77 -13.29 5.52 -5.59
N ARG A 78 -14.37 4.73 -5.65
CA ARG A 78 -15.72 5.26 -5.84
C ARG A 78 -16.14 6.15 -4.67
N GLN A 79 -15.90 5.71 -3.45
CA GLN A 79 -16.20 6.51 -2.25
C GLN A 79 -15.27 7.72 -2.14
N THR A 80 -14.00 7.57 -2.51
CA THR A 80 -13.06 8.70 -2.57
C THR A 80 -13.56 9.78 -3.53
N TYR A 81 -13.99 9.40 -4.72
CA TYR A 81 -14.59 10.32 -5.67
C TYR A 81 -15.84 11.03 -5.10
N GLN A 82 -16.76 10.27 -4.48
CA GLN A 82 -17.96 10.84 -3.86
C GLN A 82 -17.60 11.84 -2.77
N ARG A 83 -16.70 11.46 -1.84
CA ARG A 83 -16.23 12.38 -0.79
C ARG A 83 -15.51 13.60 -1.36
N ALA A 84 -14.72 13.45 -2.41
CA ALA A 84 -14.07 14.58 -3.07
C ALA A 84 -15.07 15.53 -3.75
N CYS A 85 -16.22 15.03 -4.21
CA CYS A 85 -17.30 15.90 -4.72
C CYS A 85 -17.91 16.77 -3.62
N ASP A 86 -17.99 16.27 -2.39
CA ASP A 86 -18.73 16.90 -1.30
C ASP A 86 -17.82 17.63 -0.29
N THR A 87 -16.49 17.35 -0.30
CA THR A 87 -15.55 17.88 0.68
C THR A 87 -14.67 18.96 0.08
N ILE A 88 -14.77 20.17 0.60
CA ILE A 88 -14.03 21.35 0.12
C ILE A 88 -12.52 21.14 0.17
N SER A 89 -11.99 20.59 1.28
CA SER A 89 -10.55 20.35 1.46
C SER A 89 -9.98 19.31 0.49
N TYR A 90 -10.78 18.34 0.07
CA TYR A 90 -10.34 17.37 -0.94
C TYR A 90 -10.32 18.01 -2.34
N ARG A 91 -11.32 18.83 -2.68
CA ARG A 91 -11.30 19.61 -3.91
C ARG A 91 -10.09 20.53 -4.00
N TRP A 92 -9.82 21.24 -2.91
CA TRP A 92 -8.64 22.08 -2.79
C TRP A 92 -7.35 21.31 -3.04
N PHE A 93 -7.18 20.16 -2.38
CA PHE A 93 -5.99 19.32 -2.54
C PHE A 93 -5.81 18.79 -3.96
N LEU A 94 -6.92 18.49 -4.65
CA LEU A 94 -6.92 18.07 -6.04
C LEU A 94 -6.71 19.22 -7.03
N GLY A 95 -6.75 20.48 -6.59
CA GLY A 95 -6.63 21.66 -7.44
C GLY A 95 -7.91 22.03 -8.20
N TYR A 96 -9.09 21.63 -7.69
CA TYR A 96 -10.39 21.90 -8.31
C TYR A 96 -11.21 22.91 -7.52
N GLY A 97 -11.87 23.82 -8.24
CA GLY A 97 -12.81 24.76 -7.66
C GLY A 97 -14.11 24.10 -7.19
N LEU A 98 -14.97 24.88 -6.53
CA LEU A 98 -16.22 24.38 -5.94
C LEU A 98 -17.18 23.77 -6.96
N LEU A 99 -17.22 24.32 -8.18
CA LEU A 99 -18.15 23.92 -9.24
C LEU A 99 -17.51 23.03 -10.32
N ASP A 100 -16.21 22.81 -10.24
CA ASP A 100 -15.48 22.02 -11.22
C ASP A 100 -15.87 20.54 -11.19
N LYS A 101 -15.87 19.92 -12.36
CA LYS A 101 -16.14 18.49 -12.49
C LYS A 101 -14.86 17.69 -12.25
N LEU A 102 -14.84 16.91 -11.19
CA LEU A 102 -13.73 16.00 -10.88
C LEU A 102 -13.62 14.85 -11.88
N PRO A 103 -12.41 14.29 -12.10
CA PRO A 103 -12.23 13.08 -12.89
C PRO A 103 -12.93 11.90 -12.21
N HIS A 104 -13.66 11.13 -13.02
CA HIS A 104 -14.41 9.99 -12.52
C HIS A 104 -13.47 8.89 -11.97
N PHE A 105 -13.88 8.20 -10.92
CA PHE A 105 -13.08 7.15 -10.29
C PHE A 105 -12.61 6.05 -11.26
N ALA A 106 -13.39 5.73 -12.31
CA ALA A 106 -12.99 4.78 -13.33
C ALA A 106 -11.77 5.23 -14.13
N THR A 107 -11.55 6.54 -14.30
CA THR A 107 -10.36 7.08 -14.96
C THR A 107 -9.12 6.83 -14.10
N VAL A 108 -9.24 7.00 -12.78
CA VAL A 108 -8.16 6.71 -11.82
C VAL A 108 -7.84 5.22 -11.83
N SER A 109 -8.86 4.36 -11.70
CA SER A 109 -8.70 2.90 -11.75
C SER A 109 -8.06 2.44 -13.06
N TYR A 110 -8.51 2.97 -14.21
CA TYR A 110 -7.92 2.62 -15.51
C TYR A 110 -6.44 3.00 -15.59
N ALA A 111 -6.05 4.15 -15.05
CA ALA A 111 -4.66 4.58 -15.08
C ALA A 111 -3.77 3.61 -14.31
N PHE A 112 -4.10 3.26 -13.07
CA PHE A 112 -3.30 2.38 -12.23
C PHE A 112 -3.41 0.89 -12.58
N CYS A 113 -4.52 0.44 -13.16
CA CYS A 113 -4.67 -0.98 -13.52
C CYS A 113 -4.25 -1.32 -14.95
N ARG A 114 -4.15 -0.32 -15.86
CA ARG A 114 -3.97 -0.58 -17.30
C ARG A 114 -2.93 0.28 -17.99
N ARG A 115 -2.72 1.51 -17.53
CA ARG A 115 -1.81 2.46 -18.20
C ARG A 115 -0.43 2.46 -17.55
N PHE A 116 -0.37 2.51 -16.24
CA PHE A 116 0.86 2.57 -15.48
C PHE A 116 1.34 1.14 -15.16
N PRO A 117 2.62 0.83 -15.35
CA PRO A 117 3.17 -0.44 -14.88
C PRO A 117 3.22 -0.47 -13.34
N GLU A 118 3.29 -1.67 -12.80
CA GLU A 118 3.31 -1.89 -11.34
C GLU A 118 4.54 -1.23 -10.69
N GLU A 119 5.68 -1.28 -11.36
CA GLU A 119 6.93 -0.69 -10.91
C GLU A 119 6.81 0.82 -10.70
N LEU A 120 6.07 1.51 -11.58
CA LEU A 120 5.82 2.95 -11.44
C LEU A 120 4.99 3.27 -10.20
N ALA A 121 4.01 2.43 -9.87
CA ALA A 121 3.22 2.61 -8.65
C ALA A 121 4.10 2.45 -7.40
N ALA A 122 5.01 1.48 -7.40
CA ALA A 122 5.98 1.29 -6.33
C ALA A 122 6.95 2.49 -6.20
N GLU A 123 7.49 2.99 -7.32
CA GLU A 123 8.35 4.18 -7.34
C GLU A 123 7.64 5.43 -6.78
N ILE A 124 6.36 5.64 -7.14
CA ILE A 124 5.55 6.76 -6.62
C ILE A 124 5.37 6.61 -5.11
N PHE A 125 5.06 5.41 -4.64
CA PHE A 125 4.91 5.15 -3.20
C PHE A 125 6.21 5.40 -2.44
N GLU A 126 7.32 4.88 -2.93
CA GLU A 126 8.65 5.08 -2.34
C GLU A 126 9.02 6.57 -2.28
N HIS A 127 8.75 7.32 -3.34
CA HIS A 127 9.00 8.76 -3.38
C HIS A 127 8.18 9.50 -2.31
N ILE A 128 6.90 9.18 -2.16
CA ILE A 128 6.02 9.78 -1.15
C ILE A 128 6.51 9.43 0.25
N LEU A 129 6.86 8.16 0.50
CA LEU A 129 7.37 7.68 1.78
C LEU A 129 8.68 8.38 2.16
N ASN A 130 9.62 8.49 1.23
CA ASN A 130 10.88 9.19 1.46
C ASN A 130 10.67 10.68 1.79
N LYS A 131 9.72 11.35 1.13
CA LYS A 131 9.35 12.73 1.49
C LYS A 131 8.74 12.82 2.89
N ALA A 132 7.88 11.87 3.27
CA ALA A 132 7.29 11.83 4.61
C ALA A 132 8.34 11.59 5.70
N LEU A 133 9.27 10.66 5.49
CA LEU A 133 10.40 10.39 6.40
C LEU A 133 11.31 11.61 6.56
N ASN A 134 11.72 12.24 5.46
CA ASN A 134 12.61 13.40 5.46
C ASN A 134 11.98 14.63 6.15
N ASN A 135 10.66 14.70 6.22
CA ASN A 135 9.93 15.76 6.88
C ASN A 135 9.39 15.37 8.26
N HIS A 136 9.89 14.27 8.84
CA HIS A 136 9.48 13.78 10.16
C HIS A 136 7.96 13.60 10.33
N MET A 137 7.27 13.23 9.25
CA MET A 137 5.83 12.93 9.28
C MET A 137 5.55 11.49 9.68
N VAL A 138 6.57 10.62 9.61
CA VAL A 138 6.54 9.20 9.99
C VAL A 138 7.67 8.97 10.98
N ASP A 139 7.39 8.33 12.09
CA ASP A 139 8.37 7.90 13.08
C ASP A 139 8.76 6.45 12.83
N SER A 140 9.96 6.25 12.27
CA SER A 140 10.50 4.91 12.00
C SER A 140 11.24 4.27 13.18
N SER A 141 11.25 4.91 14.36
CA SER A 141 11.95 4.40 15.54
C SER A 141 11.28 3.18 16.16
N MET A 142 9.98 3.02 15.96
CA MET A 142 9.19 1.86 16.41
C MET A 142 8.35 1.31 15.26
N ILE A 143 8.50 0.01 15.01
CA ILE A 143 7.71 -0.72 14.02
C ILE A 143 6.95 -1.82 14.75
N PHE A 144 5.64 -1.85 14.57
CA PHE A 144 4.78 -2.92 15.08
C PHE A 144 4.52 -3.93 13.98
N ILE A 145 4.83 -5.19 14.23
CA ILE A 145 4.60 -6.29 13.30
C ILE A 145 3.58 -7.22 13.95
N ASP A 146 2.46 -7.45 13.27
CA ASP A 146 1.45 -8.41 13.69
C ASP A 146 1.19 -9.45 12.61
N GLY A 147 1.08 -10.71 13.02
CA GLY A 147 0.80 -11.84 12.15
C GLY A 147 -0.64 -12.30 12.29
N THR A 148 -1.40 -12.24 11.21
CA THR A 148 -2.79 -12.68 11.17
C THR A 148 -2.97 -13.85 10.22
N HIS A 149 -3.72 -14.88 10.65
CA HIS A 149 -4.04 -16.02 9.82
C HIS A 149 -5.33 -15.79 9.03
N ILE A 150 -5.22 -15.78 7.71
CA ILE A 150 -6.35 -15.66 6.78
C ILE A 150 -6.76 -17.05 6.34
N LYS A 151 -8.01 -17.43 6.61
CA LYS A 151 -8.53 -18.75 6.26
C LYS A 151 -8.48 -18.96 4.74
N ALA A 152 -7.79 -20.00 4.31
CA ALA A 152 -7.76 -20.42 2.90
C ALA A 152 -9.08 -21.05 2.46
N SER A 153 -9.41 -20.92 1.19
CA SER A 153 -10.57 -21.59 0.56
C SER A 153 -10.25 -23.05 0.23
N ALA A 154 -9.69 -23.77 1.19
CA ALA A 154 -9.22 -25.15 1.03
C ALA A 154 -10.06 -26.13 1.85
N ASN A 155 -10.30 -27.33 1.29
CA ASN A 155 -11.06 -28.36 1.99
C ASN A 155 -10.18 -29.07 3.03
N LYS A 156 -10.55 -28.97 4.31
CA LYS A 156 -9.82 -29.56 5.44
C LYS A 156 -9.56 -31.07 5.34
N LYS A 157 -10.38 -31.80 4.56
CA LYS A 157 -10.29 -33.26 4.41
C LYS A 157 -9.52 -33.70 3.16
N LYS A 158 -9.15 -32.78 2.27
CA LYS A 158 -8.42 -33.05 1.05
C LYS A 158 -6.99 -32.54 1.17
N TYR A 159 -6.11 -33.37 1.73
CA TYR A 159 -4.69 -33.05 1.86
C TYR A 159 -3.84 -34.29 1.65
N GLN A 160 -2.61 -34.08 1.24
CA GLN A 160 -1.55 -35.10 1.17
C GLN A 160 -0.49 -34.78 2.21
N LYS A 161 0.15 -35.80 2.73
CA LYS A 161 1.28 -35.61 3.65
C LYS A 161 2.57 -35.62 2.83
N GLU A 162 3.29 -34.54 2.87
CA GLU A 162 4.59 -34.37 2.21
C GLU A 162 5.70 -34.28 3.25
N GLN A 163 6.85 -34.84 2.93
CA GLN A 163 8.05 -34.71 3.74
C GLN A 163 8.77 -33.42 3.34
N VAL A 164 8.76 -32.42 4.22
CA VAL A 164 9.36 -31.12 3.96
C VAL A 164 10.57 -30.94 4.90
N ALA A 165 11.65 -30.38 4.37
CA ALA A 165 12.79 -30.00 5.21
C ALA A 165 12.36 -28.96 6.25
N LYS A 166 12.85 -29.07 7.49
CA LYS A 166 12.47 -28.16 8.57
C LYS A 166 12.63 -26.70 8.12
N ALA A 167 11.59 -25.91 8.28
CA ALA A 167 11.52 -24.52 7.79
C ALA A 167 12.72 -23.67 8.26
N ALA A 168 13.21 -23.89 9.46
CA ALA A 168 14.38 -23.18 9.99
C ALA A 168 15.65 -23.39 9.15
N ARG A 169 15.88 -24.60 8.61
CA ARG A 169 17.06 -24.89 7.77
C ARG A 169 16.92 -24.24 6.39
N VAL A 170 15.72 -24.27 5.81
CA VAL A 170 15.46 -23.62 4.52
C VAL A 170 15.67 -22.11 4.64
N TYR A 171 15.15 -21.53 5.73
CA TYR A 171 15.34 -20.11 6.01
C TYR A 171 16.81 -19.75 6.26
N ALA A 172 17.52 -20.51 7.10
CA ALA A 172 18.93 -20.27 7.38
C ALA A 172 19.79 -20.36 6.10
N LYS A 173 19.47 -21.31 5.21
CA LYS A 173 20.17 -21.44 3.91
C LYS A 173 19.93 -20.23 3.04
N ARG A 174 18.68 -19.78 2.86
CA ARG A 174 18.34 -18.56 2.09
C ARG A 174 19.02 -17.32 2.66
N LEU A 175 18.93 -17.12 3.96
CA LEU A 175 19.57 -15.98 4.62
C LEU A 175 21.08 -15.96 4.39
N ARG A 176 21.73 -17.12 4.45
CA ARG A 176 23.17 -17.26 4.18
C ARG A 176 23.50 -16.95 2.72
N GLU A 177 22.68 -17.41 1.79
CA GLU A 177 22.84 -17.12 0.36
C GLU A 177 22.74 -15.60 0.11
N GLU A 178 21.72 -14.92 0.65
CA GLU A 178 21.55 -13.46 0.54
C GLU A 178 22.71 -12.69 1.17
N VAL A 179 23.14 -13.09 2.38
CA VAL A 179 24.30 -12.46 3.05
C VAL A 179 25.57 -12.65 2.25
N ASN A 180 25.79 -13.83 1.65
CA ASN A 180 26.98 -14.08 0.84
C ASN A 180 26.97 -13.31 -0.49
N GLU A 181 25.80 -13.10 -1.11
CA GLU A 181 25.67 -12.22 -2.28
C GLU A 181 26.02 -10.76 -1.94
N GLU A 182 25.56 -10.25 -0.81
CA GLU A 182 25.91 -8.89 -0.36
C GLU A 182 27.40 -8.79 -0.03
N ARG A 183 27.97 -9.78 0.64
CA ARG A 183 29.42 -9.83 0.96
C ARG A 183 30.26 -9.88 -0.31
N ALA A 184 29.84 -10.62 -1.32
CA ALA A 184 30.52 -10.66 -2.62
C ALA A 184 30.53 -9.28 -3.32
N LYS A 185 29.40 -8.56 -3.28
CA LYS A 185 29.31 -7.17 -3.79
C LYS A 185 30.26 -6.22 -3.06
N LEU A 186 30.54 -6.48 -1.78
CA LEU A 186 31.45 -5.69 -0.93
C LEU A 186 32.90 -6.20 -0.94
N GLY A 187 33.22 -7.21 -1.77
CA GLY A 187 34.56 -7.81 -1.83
C GLY A 187 34.99 -8.56 -0.55
N LYS A 188 34.03 -8.99 0.26
CA LYS A 188 34.29 -9.74 1.51
C LYS A 188 34.19 -11.26 1.27
N PRO A 189 34.94 -12.09 1.98
CA PRO A 189 34.85 -13.55 1.87
C PRO A 189 33.48 -14.04 2.32
N PRO A 190 32.95 -15.14 1.73
CA PRO A 190 31.67 -15.73 2.14
C PRO A 190 31.71 -16.19 3.60
N VAL A 191 30.53 -16.27 4.22
CA VAL A 191 30.40 -16.93 5.55
C VAL A 191 30.51 -18.41 5.35
N GLU A 192 31.50 -19.02 5.99
CA GLU A 192 31.72 -20.49 5.96
C GLU A 192 30.56 -21.23 6.63
N GLU A 193 30.29 -22.43 6.16
CA GLU A 193 29.35 -23.32 6.85
C GLU A 193 30.01 -23.74 8.19
N GLU A 194 29.41 -23.36 9.31
CA GLU A 194 29.69 -24.01 10.57
C GLU A 194 29.29 -25.47 10.40
N GLU A 195 30.25 -26.39 10.52
CA GLU A 195 29.98 -27.83 10.57
C GLU A 195 28.99 -28.04 11.72
N ASP A 196 27.77 -28.46 11.38
CA ASP A 196 26.71 -28.78 12.33
C ASP A 196 27.21 -29.93 13.23
N ASP A 197 27.62 -29.61 14.46
CA ASP A 197 28.05 -30.58 15.46
C ASP A 197 26.92 -31.56 15.80
N GLY A 198 26.49 -32.36 14.84
CA GLY A 198 25.77 -33.64 14.95
C GLY A 198 24.58 -33.80 15.91
N HIS A 199 24.17 -32.76 16.63
CA HIS A 199 23.09 -32.80 17.62
C HIS A 199 21.78 -32.14 17.17
N GLY A 200 21.72 -31.63 15.95
CA GLY A 200 20.48 -31.14 15.33
C GLY A 200 19.79 -32.28 14.60
N ASP A 201 18.65 -32.76 15.12
CA ASP A 201 17.75 -33.72 14.49
C ASP A 201 17.48 -33.31 13.02
N GLY A 202 18.25 -33.91 12.09
CA GLY A 202 18.28 -33.65 10.65
C GLY A 202 17.04 -34.11 9.90
N GLY A 203 15.90 -34.22 10.58
CA GLY A 203 14.69 -34.81 10.05
C GLY A 203 13.92 -33.89 9.13
N THR A 204 13.29 -34.49 8.13
CA THR A 204 12.13 -34.01 7.43
C THR A 204 10.93 -34.03 8.37
N THR A 205 10.03 -33.06 8.25
CA THR A 205 8.76 -33.04 9.00
C THR A 205 7.63 -33.35 8.04
N GLU A 206 6.69 -34.21 8.43
CA GLU A 206 5.47 -34.43 7.66
C GLU A 206 4.59 -33.17 7.74
N GLN A 207 4.34 -32.55 6.61
CA GLN A 207 3.45 -31.40 6.49
C GLN A 207 2.22 -31.80 5.68
N ALA A 208 1.04 -31.38 6.15
CA ALA A 208 -0.20 -31.53 5.40
C ALA A 208 -0.31 -30.44 4.36
N VAL A 209 -0.26 -30.79 3.10
CA VAL A 209 -0.42 -29.89 1.94
C VAL A 209 -1.80 -30.07 1.35
N SER A 210 -2.54 -28.98 1.15
CA SER A 210 -3.87 -29.03 0.55
C SER A 210 -3.79 -29.41 -0.93
N THR A 211 -4.65 -30.32 -1.40
CA THR A 211 -4.74 -30.67 -2.81
C THR A 211 -5.54 -29.64 -3.63
N THR A 212 -6.32 -28.78 -2.97
CA THR A 212 -7.12 -27.73 -3.61
C THR A 212 -6.38 -26.39 -3.67
N ASP A 213 -5.46 -26.15 -2.75
CA ASP A 213 -4.72 -24.91 -2.61
C ASP A 213 -3.35 -25.24 -1.97
N PRO A 214 -2.36 -25.63 -2.80
CA PRO A 214 -1.05 -26.10 -2.30
C PRO A 214 -0.22 -25.03 -1.59
N GLU A 215 -0.50 -23.75 -1.83
CA GLU A 215 0.26 -22.65 -1.28
C GLU A 215 -0.12 -22.33 0.17
N CYS A 216 -1.29 -22.78 0.63
CA CYS A 216 -1.71 -22.54 2.01
C CYS A 216 -1.12 -23.54 3.00
N GLY A 217 -0.81 -23.06 4.21
CA GLY A 217 -0.31 -23.88 5.32
C GLY A 217 -1.43 -24.43 6.22
N MET A 218 -1.16 -25.55 6.92
CA MET A 218 -2.08 -26.06 7.95
C MET A 218 -1.84 -25.31 9.26
N TYR A 219 -2.79 -24.50 9.67
CA TYR A 219 -2.77 -23.76 10.93
C TYR A 219 -3.51 -24.51 12.04
N HIS A 220 -2.93 -24.51 13.24
CA HIS A 220 -3.48 -25.13 14.43
C HIS A 220 -3.77 -24.06 15.49
N LYS A 221 -5.04 -23.92 15.88
CA LYS A 221 -5.44 -23.06 17.00
C LYS A 221 -5.91 -23.93 18.16
N GLY A 222 -5.01 -24.12 19.15
CA GLY A 222 -5.25 -25.04 20.23
C GLY A 222 -5.31 -26.51 19.81
N GLU A 223 -5.86 -27.38 20.66
CA GLU A 223 -5.89 -28.82 20.39
C GLU A 223 -6.98 -29.25 19.39
N HIS A 224 -8.00 -28.44 19.17
CA HIS A 224 -9.23 -28.87 18.48
C HIS A 224 -9.47 -28.19 17.12
N GLU A 225 -8.81 -27.08 16.82
CA GLU A 225 -9.07 -26.34 15.58
C GLU A 225 -7.87 -26.40 14.62
N LYS A 226 -8.06 -27.15 13.51
CA LYS A 226 -7.11 -27.23 12.40
C LYS A 226 -7.78 -26.65 11.15
N GLN A 227 -7.10 -25.74 10.47
CA GLN A 227 -7.59 -25.16 9.23
C GLN A 227 -6.44 -24.79 8.30
N PHE A 228 -6.69 -24.80 7.02
CA PHE A 228 -5.77 -24.24 6.05
C PHE A 228 -5.88 -22.71 6.07
N ALA A 229 -4.73 -22.04 6.15
CA ALA A 229 -4.67 -20.59 6.22
C ALA A 229 -3.39 -20.07 5.56
N TYR A 230 -3.45 -18.80 5.16
CA TYR A 230 -2.29 -17.98 4.83
C TYR A 230 -1.89 -17.16 6.04
N GLU A 231 -0.62 -16.92 6.21
CA GLU A 231 -0.12 -15.98 7.19
C GLU A 231 0.08 -14.61 6.53
N ALA A 232 -0.62 -13.60 7.04
CA ALA A 232 -0.47 -12.23 6.61
C ALA A 232 0.22 -11.43 7.72
N HIS A 233 1.37 -10.83 7.39
CA HIS A 233 2.06 -9.92 8.29
C HIS A 233 1.69 -8.49 7.95
N THR A 234 1.15 -7.77 8.94
CA THR A 234 0.91 -6.33 8.86
C THR A 234 1.98 -5.59 9.64
N VAL A 235 2.52 -4.55 9.04
CA VAL A 235 3.51 -3.68 9.68
C VAL A 235 2.91 -2.29 9.77
N CYS A 236 2.99 -1.68 10.95
CA CYS A 236 2.60 -0.28 11.17
C CYS A 236 3.61 0.42 12.09
N ASP A 237 3.72 1.70 11.94
CA ASP A 237 4.47 2.66 12.76
C ASP A 237 3.57 3.32 13.81
#